data_e113d65d60b7bed6f168750cdb4d6635
#
_entry.id   e113d65d60b7bed6f168750cdb4d6635
#
_cell.length_a   1.000
_cell.length_b   1.000
_cell.length_c   1.000
_cell.angle_alpha   90.00
_cell.angle_beta   90.00
_cell.angle_gamma   90.00
#
_symmetry.space_group_name_H-M   'P 1'
#
loop_
_entity.id
_entity.type
_entity.pdbx_description
1 polymer ?
#
loop_
_entity_poly.entity_id
_entity_poly.type
_entity_poly.pdbx_seq_one_letter_code
_entity_poly.pdbx_strand_id
1 'polypeptide(L)' 'MEIRMNQENEKAIMQVLLEKQYITYEEWFMAVQYIESGADNE' A
#
# COMPACT_ATOMS: atom_id res chain seq x y z
N MET A 1 -2.32 -21.66 -9.37
CA MET A 1 -2.88 -20.39 -9.43
C MET A 1 -2.00 -19.31 -8.93
N GLU A 2 -1.99 -18.22 -9.57
CA GLU A 2 -1.11 -17.17 -9.23
C GLU A 2 -1.81 -16.13 -8.40
N ILE A 3 -1.23 -15.77 -7.30
CA ILE A 3 -1.79 -14.78 -6.45
C ILE A 3 -1.07 -13.48 -6.68
N ARG A 4 -1.81 -12.49 -7.11
CA ARG A 4 -1.23 -11.23 -7.42
C ARG A 4 -1.93 -10.16 -6.67
N MET A 5 -1.17 -9.40 -5.92
CA MET A 5 -1.73 -8.27 -5.25
C MET A 5 -1.71 -7.11 -6.21
N ASN A 6 -2.88 -6.61 -6.54
CA ASN A 6 -2.89 -5.45 -7.38
C ASN A 6 -2.82 -4.20 -6.52
N GLN A 7 -2.70 -3.05 -7.17
CA GLN A 7 -2.48 -1.82 -6.45
C GLN A 7 -3.64 -1.46 -5.54
N GLU A 8 -4.84 -1.79 -5.97
CA GLU A 8 -6.00 -1.46 -5.15
C GLU A 8 -5.99 -2.24 -3.85
N ASN A 9 -5.62 -3.51 -3.92
CA ASN A 9 -5.55 -4.31 -2.71
C ASN A 9 -4.48 -3.78 -1.78
N GLU A 10 -3.34 -3.42 -2.33
CA GLU A 10 -2.26 -2.92 -1.52
C GLU A 10 -2.63 -1.62 -0.84
N LYS A 11 -3.29 -0.73 -1.57
CA LYS A 11 -3.69 0.53 -0.98
C LYS A 11 -4.74 0.31 0.10
N ALA A 12 -5.65 -0.63 -0.11
CA ALA A 12 -6.66 -0.90 0.90
C ALA A 12 -6.03 -1.39 2.18
N ILE A 13 -5.04 -2.26 2.05
CA ILE A 13 -4.34 -2.76 3.23
C ILE A 13 -3.65 -1.62 3.96
N MET A 14 -2.98 -0.75 3.22
CA MET A 14 -2.30 0.38 3.83
C MET A 14 -3.27 1.29 4.54
N GLN A 15 -4.45 1.48 3.96
CA GLN A 15 -5.43 2.33 4.60
C GLN A 15 -5.92 1.74 5.91
N VAL A 16 -6.12 0.43 5.94
CA VAL A 16 -6.53 -0.21 7.17
C VAL A 16 -5.47 -0.02 8.24
N LEU A 17 -4.21 -0.18 7.87
CA LEU A 17 -3.13 0.00 8.82
C LEU A 17 -3.11 1.42 9.36
N LEU A 18 -3.38 2.38 8.50
CA LEU A 18 -3.41 3.76 8.93
C LEU A 18 -4.57 4.00 9.90
N GLU A 19 -5.74 3.48 9.57
CA GLU A 19 -6.90 3.69 10.41
C GLU A 19 -6.72 3.06 11.77
N LYS A 20 -6.03 1.94 11.84
CA LYS A 20 -5.78 1.29 13.10
C LYS A 20 -4.55 1.85 13.78
N GLN A 21 -3.92 2.82 13.17
CA GLN A 21 -2.77 3.51 13.74
C GLN A 21 -1.57 2.60 13.91
N TYR A 22 -1.49 1.58 13.11
CA TYR A 22 -0.29 0.75 13.06
C TYR A 22 0.84 1.47 12.36
N ILE A 23 0.51 2.42 11.48
CA ILE A 23 1.49 3.23 10.79
C ILE A 23 1.05 4.69 10.87
N THR A 24 1.99 5.59 10.66
CA THR A 24 1.68 6.99 10.69
C THR A 24 1.20 7.43 9.31
N TYR A 25 0.64 8.63 9.27
CA TYR A 25 0.18 9.18 8.01
C TYR A 25 1.34 9.30 7.02
N GLU A 26 2.49 9.73 7.51
CA GLU A 26 3.65 9.86 6.62
C GLU A 26 4.04 8.53 6.04
N GLU A 27 4.02 7.50 6.87
CA GLU A 27 4.37 6.17 6.37
C GLU A 27 3.34 5.71 5.35
N TRP A 28 2.08 5.97 5.63
CA TRP A 28 1.03 5.60 4.71
C TRP A 28 1.21 6.32 3.38
N PHE A 29 1.47 7.62 3.45
CA PHE A 29 1.60 8.43 2.25
C PHE A 29 2.76 7.92 1.39
N MET A 30 3.88 7.66 2.02
CA MET A 30 5.03 7.18 1.27
C MET A 30 4.78 5.81 0.67
N ALA A 31 4.09 4.95 1.41
CA ALA A 31 3.79 3.63 0.89
C ALA A 31 2.86 3.71 -0.31
N VAL A 32 1.87 4.58 -0.24
CA VAL A 32 0.95 4.74 -1.36
C VAL A 32 1.69 5.30 -2.58
N GLN A 33 2.58 6.25 -2.35
CA GLN A 33 3.37 6.79 -3.45
C GLN A 33 4.20 5.70 -4.10
N TYR A 34 4.79 4.86 -3.29
CA TYR A 34 5.62 3.77 -3.78
C TYR A 34 4.79 2.83 -4.65
N ILE A 35 3.59 2.51 -4.16
CA ILE A 35 2.73 1.60 -4.88
C ILE A 35 2.29 2.23 -6.21
N GLU A 36 1.91 3.49 -6.16
CA GLU A 36 1.42 4.15 -7.36
C GLU A 36 2.50 4.34 -8.40
N SER A 37 3.73 4.46 -7.95
CA SER A 37 4.83 4.59 -8.90
C SER A 37 5.16 3.28 -9.57
N GLY A 38 4.62 2.17 -9.07
CA GLY A 38 4.91 0.88 -9.65
C GLY A 38 6.32 0.41 -9.34
N ALA A 39 6.86 0.88 -8.23
CA ALA A 39 8.25 0.57 -7.91
C ALA A 39 8.46 -0.92 -7.69
N ASP A 40 7.44 -1.62 -7.28
CA ASP A 40 7.56 -3.04 -7.05
C ASP A 40 7.31 -3.85 -8.32
N ASN A 41 7.14 -3.17 -9.41
CA ASN A 41 6.84 -3.82 -10.67
C ASN A 41 8.10 -3.84 -11.51
N GLU A 42 8.65 -4.97 -11.65
CA GLU A 42 9.89 -5.07 -12.42
C GLU A 42 9.67 -5.06 -13.88
#